data_7f8fbbc290d50853af3c7ef4e0fdfb24
#
_entry.id   7f8fbbc290d50853af3c7ef4e0fdfb24
#
_cell.length_a   1.000
_cell.length_b   1.000
_cell.length_c   1.000
_cell.angle_alpha   90.00
_cell.angle_beta   90.00
_cell.angle_gamma   90.00
#
_symmetry.space_group_name_H-M   'P 1'
#
loop_
_entity.id
_entity.type
_entity.pdbx_description
1 polymer ?
#
loop_
_entity_poly.entity_id
_entity_poly.type
_entity_poly.pdbx_seq_one_letter_code
_entity_poly.pdbx_strand_id
1 'polypeptide(L)'
;FERRHPQREASGEPADTVPPDAIVIGLGRYGRRLAQKLQEEGVRVLGVDFDPEVAQVPAPGGFEVRFGDAQDPEFLETLPLARTPWVVSTMPDLASNRLLLHALTERGYSY
;
A
#
# COMPACT_ATOMS: atom_id res chain seq x y z
N PHE A 1 4.25 3.90 -7.68
CA PHE A 1 4.09 4.89 -8.76
C PHE A 1 3.36 6.12 -8.30
N GLU A 2 3.11 6.20 -7.06
CA GLU A 2 2.23 7.25 -6.60
C GLU A 2 2.77 7.98 -5.41
N ARG A 3 2.49 9.26 -5.32
CA ARG A 3 2.97 10.08 -4.25
C ARG A 3 1.84 10.78 -3.53
N ARG A 4 1.91 10.81 -2.21
CA ARG A 4 0.89 11.45 -1.42
C ARG A 4 0.95 12.98 -1.54
N HIS A 5 -0.14 13.61 -1.21
CA HIS A 5 -0.20 15.05 -1.07
C HIS A 5 0.51 15.42 0.25
N PRO A 6 1.55 16.24 0.23
CA PRO A 6 2.38 16.42 1.42
C PRO A 6 1.69 17.13 2.58
N GLN A 7 0.59 17.81 2.32
CA GLN A 7 -0.10 18.54 3.36
C GLN A 7 -1.16 17.74 4.10
N ARG A 8 -1.43 16.54 3.63
CA ARG A 8 -2.42 15.70 4.29
C ARG A 8 -1.81 15.06 5.51
N GLU A 9 -2.58 15.05 6.57
CA GLU A 9 -2.21 14.36 7.77
C GLU A 9 -2.98 13.07 7.86
N ALA A 10 -2.32 11.99 8.20
CA ALA A 10 -2.99 10.73 8.41
C ALA A 10 -3.67 10.75 9.77
N SER A 11 -4.99 10.56 9.77
CA SER A 11 -5.70 10.45 11.03
C SER A 11 -5.80 8.98 11.40
N GLY A 12 -5.72 8.68 12.67
CA GLY A 12 -5.89 7.33 13.17
C GLY A 12 -4.63 6.50 13.25
N GLU A 13 -3.50 6.98 12.74
CA GLU A 13 -2.26 6.23 12.92
C GLU A 13 -1.44 6.81 14.07
N PRO A 14 -0.72 5.95 14.79
CA PRO A 14 0.09 6.42 15.90
C PRO A 14 1.18 7.37 15.45
N ALA A 15 1.39 8.43 16.21
CA ALA A 15 2.37 9.45 15.84
C ALA A 15 3.79 8.93 15.88
N ASP A 16 4.05 7.92 16.72
CA ASP A 16 5.38 7.38 16.88
C ASP A 16 5.68 6.20 15.95
N THR A 17 4.69 5.80 15.15
CA THR A 17 4.89 4.71 14.20
C THR A 17 5.69 5.22 13.00
N VAL A 18 6.74 4.50 12.65
CA VAL A 18 7.52 4.84 11.48
C VAL A 18 6.73 4.39 10.24
N PRO A 19 6.38 5.31 9.35
CA PRO A 19 5.58 4.94 8.18
C PRO A 19 6.42 4.17 7.17
N PRO A 20 5.78 3.36 6.32
CA PRO A 20 6.50 2.72 5.23
C PRO A 20 6.91 3.75 4.18
N ASP A 21 7.94 3.41 3.43
CA ASP A 21 8.34 4.21 2.29
C ASP A 21 7.48 3.92 1.07
N ALA A 22 6.95 2.72 1.00
CA ALA A 22 6.12 2.29 -0.12
C ALA A 22 5.04 1.34 0.37
N ILE A 23 3.85 1.47 -0.22
CA ILE A 23 2.77 0.52 -0.03
C ILE A 23 2.60 -0.23 -1.35
N VAL A 24 2.74 -1.56 -1.31
CA VAL A 24 2.59 -2.39 -2.50
C VAL A 24 1.24 -3.07 -2.42
N ILE A 25 0.38 -2.80 -3.40
CA ILE A 25 -0.97 -3.33 -3.44
C ILE A 25 -1.01 -4.47 -4.44
N GLY A 26 -1.38 -5.65 -3.94
CA GLY A 26 -1.35 -6.87 -4.72
C GLY A 26 -0.09 -7.66 -4.41
N LEU A 27 -0.25 -8.77 -3.68
CA LEU A 27 0.87 -9.58 -3.24
C LEU A 27 0.85 -10.98 -3.84
N GLY A 28 0.40 -11.08 -5.09
CA GLY A 28 0.57 -12.29 -5.84
C GLY A 28 2.05 -12.52 -6.13
N ARG A 29 2.33 -13.41 -7.05
CA ARG A 29 3.73 -13.76 -7.30
C ARG A 29 4.60 -12.54 -7.59
N TYR A 30 4.15 -11.66 -8.46
CA TYR A 30 4.95 -10.51 -8.85
C TYR A 30 5.04 -9.49 -7.72
N GLY A 31 3.91 -9.16 -7.10
CA GLY A 31 3.89 -8.15 -6.06
C GLY A 31 4.72 -8.53 -4.84
N ARG A 32 4.66 -9.81 -4.47
CA ARG A 32 5.45 -10.29 -3.33
C ARG A 32 6.94 -10.22 -3.64
N ARG A 33 7.34 -10.55 -4.85
CA ARG A 33 8.75 -10.44 -5.24
C ARG A 33 9.22 -9.00 -5.26
N LEU A 34 8.37 -8.12 -5.77
CA LEU A 34 8.70 -6.71 -5.79
C LEU A 34 8.88 -6.17 -4.38
N ALA A 35 7.93 -6.49 -3.50
CA ALA A 35 8.00 -6.04 -2.11
C ALA A 35 9.27 -6.56 -1.42
N GLN A 36 9.58 -7.83 -1.63
CA GLN A 36 10.78 -8.40 -1.05
C GLN A 36 12.04 -7.71 -1.57
N LYS A 37 12.09 -7.45 -2.87
CA LYS A 37 13.25 -6.80 -3.46
C LYS A 37 13.44 -5.38 -2.93
N LEU A 38 12.34 -4.66 -2.81
CA LEU A 38 12.40 -3.31 -2.26
C LEU A 38 12.91 -3.34 -0.82
N GLN A 39 12.41 -4.29 -0.04
CA GLN A 39 12.83 -4.42 1.35
C GLN A 39 14.32 -4.71 1.44
N GLU A 40 14.84 -5.56 0.55
CA GLU A 40 16.26 -5.87 0.51
C GLU A 40 17.11 -4.66 0.17
N GLU A 41 16.54 -3.72 -0.57
CA GLU A 41 17.24 -2.50 -0.95
C GLU A 41 17.11 -1.40 0.10
N GLY A 42 16.52 -1.71 1.24
CA GLY A 42 16.40 -0.74 2.32
C GLY A 42 15.10 0.07 2.28
N VAL A 43 14.19 -0.26 1.38
CA VAL A 43 12.89 0.42 1.30
C VAL A 43 11.95 -0.26 2.29
N ARG A 44 11.34 0.52 3.17
CA ARG A 44 10.40 -0.02 4.15
C ARG A 44 9.05 -0.21 3.46
N VAL A 45 8.59 -1.46 3.40
CA VAL A 45 7.42 -1.82 2.59
C VAL A 45 6.27 -2.27 3.47
N LEU A 46 5.07 -1.80 3.13
CA LEU A 46 3.82 -2.37 3.62
C LEU A 46 3.12 -3.01 2.43
N GLY A 47 2.87 -4.32 2.51
CA GLY A 47 2.14 -5.03 1.47
C GLY A 47 0.68 -5.12 1.83
N VAL A 48 -0.18 -5.06 0.82
CA VAL A 48 -1.63 -5.11 1.01
C VAL A 48 -2.22 -6.09 0.01
N ASP A 49 -3.09 -6.97 0.48
CA ASP A 49 -3.82 -7.87 -0.41
C ASP A 49 -5.21 -8.11 0.15
N PHE A 50 -6.19 -8.27 -0.75
CA PHE A 50 -7.55 -8.52 -0.33
C PHE A 50 -7.84 -10.01 -0.10
N ASP A 51 -6.93 -10.88 -0.52
CA ASP A 51 -7.07 -12.32 -0.33
C ASP A 51 -6.44 -12.70 1.01
N PRO A 52 -7.26 -13.17 1.97
CA PRO A 52 -6.71 -13.51 3.27
C PRO A 52 -5.69 -14.63 3.22
N GLU A 53 -5.79 -15.53 2.27
CA GLU A 53 -4.79 -16.60 2.14
C GLU A 53 -3.44 -16.05 1.72
N VAL A 54 -3.44 -15.08 0.81
CA VAL A 54 -2.20 -14.42 0.39
C VAL A 54 -1.62 -13.61 1.55
N ALA A 55 -2.46 -12.88 2.25
CA ALA A 55 -2.00 -12.01 3.33
C ALA A 55 -1.43 -12.79 4.51
N GLN A 56 -1.83 -14.05 4.68
CA GLN A 56 -1.36 -14.87 5.78
C GLN A 56 -0.05 -15.60 5.50
N VAL A 57 0.39 -15.63 4.24
CA VAL A 57 1.66 -16.26 3.89
C VAL A 57 2.80 -15.42 4.46
N PRO A 58 3.71 -16.03 5.23
CA PRO A 58 4.83 -15.26 5.77
C PRO A 58 5.61 -14.58 4.66
N ALA A 59 5.97 -13.34 4.90
CA ALA A 59 6.67 -12.54 3.91
C ALA A 59 8.17 -12.75 4.02
N PRO A 60 8.82 -13.28 2.99
CA PRO A 60 10.28 -13.36 3.01
C PRO A 60 10.85 -11.94 3.07
N GLY A 61 11.90 -11.76 3.85
CA GLY A 61 12.49 -10.45 4.01
C GLY A 61 11.81 -9.59 5.05
N GLY A 62 10.72 -10.07 5.63
CA GLY A 62 10.16 -9.46 6.83
C GLY A 62 9.31 -8.21 6.63
N PHE A 63 8.81 -7.95 5.42
CA PHE A 63 7.95 -6.78 5.26
C PHE A 63 6.56 -7.08 5.85
N GLU A 64 5.92 -6.02 6.33
CA GLU A 64 4.59 -6.13 6.92
C GLU A 64 3.54 -6.37 5.85
N VAL A 65 2.55 -7.21 6.16
CA VAL A 65 1.44 -7.51 5.25
C VAL A 65 0.14 -7.20 5.97
N ARG A 66 -0.76 -6.54 5.27
CA ARG A 66 -2.07 -6.19 5.81
C ARG A 66 -3.16 -6.70 4.86
N PHE A 67 -4.17 -7.33 5.45
CA PHE A 67 -5.32 -7.80 4.69
C PHE A 67 -6.32 -6.67 4.52
N GLY A 68 -6.82 -6.48 3.31
CA GLY A 68 -7.86 -5.52 3.05
C GLY A 68 -8.03 -5.27 1.57
N ASP A 69 -9.16 -4.66 1.22
CA ASP A 69 -9.48 -4.32 -0.17
C ASP A 69 -9.10 -2.88 -0.42
N ALA A 70 -8.08 -2.68 -1.25
CA ALA A 70 -7.58 -1.35 -1.55
C ALA A 70 -8.56 -0.49 -2.34
N GLN A 71 -9.63 -1.09 -2.86
CA GLN A 71 -10.68 -0.33 -3.54
C GLN A 71 -11.74 0.17 -2.56
N ASP A 72 -11.71 -0.28 -1.32
CA ASP A 72 -12.65 0.12 -0.30
C ASP A 72 -12.15 1.39 0.38
N PRO A 73 -12.89 2.51 0.26
CA PRO A 73 -12.45 3.77 0.87
C PRO A 73 -12.23 3.67 2.38
N GLU A 74 -13.03 2.87 3.07
CA GLU A 74 -12.86 2.72 4.52
C GLU A 74 -11.54 2.04 4.86
N PHE A 75 -11.16 1.04 4.06
CA PHE A 75 -9.88 0.39 4.27
C PHE A 75 -8.73 1.34 4.00
N LEU A 76 -8.83 2.15 2.94
CA LEU A 76 -7.78 3.10 2.61
C LEU A 76 -7.52 4.07 3.73
N GLU A 77 -8.54 4.38 4.53
CA GLU A 77 -8.33 5.27 5.67
C GLU A 77 -7.47 4.67 6.75
N THR A 78 -7.35 3.34 6.77
CA THR A 78 -6.50 2.68 7.77
C THR A 78 -5.04 2.64 7.36
N LEU A 79 -4.73 3.03 6.13
CA LEU A 79 -3.37 3.00 5.62
C LEU A 79 -2.69 4.35 5.85
N PRO A 80 -1.39 4.36 6.12
CA PRO A 80 -0.66 5.61 6.39
C PRO A 80 -0.31 6.37 5.12
N LEU A 81 -1.32 6.64 4.29
CA LEU A 81 -1.11 7.22 2.96
C LEU A 81 -0.51 8.62 3.02
N ALA A 82 -0.92 9.42 4.02
CA ALA A 82 -0.43 10.80 4.11
C ALA A 82 1.07 10.86 4.39
N ARG A 83 1.63 9.78 4.92
CA ARG A 83 3.04 9.73 5.30
C ARG A 83 3.86 8.78 4.46
N THR A 84 3.25 8.18 3.43
CA THR A 84 3.93 7.21 2.55
C THR A 84 4.09 7.82 1.18
N PRO A 85 5.33 8.04 0.72
CA PRO A 85 5.53 8.72 -0.56
C PRO A 85 5.17 7.90 -1.79
N TRP A 86 5.16 6.57 -1.70
CA TRP A 86 4.94 5.74 -2.88
C TRP A 86 3.82 4.72 -2.64
N VAL A 87 2.94 4.60 -3.62
CA VAL A 87 1.95 3.53 -3.67
C VAL A 87 2.15 2.83 -5.01
N VAL A 88 2.40 1.53 -4.96
CA VAL A 88 2.66 0.74 -6.15
C VAL A 88 1.58 -0.32 -6.27
N SER A 89 0.89 -0.35 -7.39
CA SER A 89 -0.11 -1.38 -7.65
C SER A 89 0.45 -2.42 -8.59
N THR A 90 0.28 -3.68 -8.22
CA THR A 90 0.64 -4.80 -9.10
C THR A 90 -0.61 -5.51 -9.60
N MET A 91 -1.80 -4.93 -9.37
CA MET A 91 -3.03 -5.50 -9.87
C MET A 91 -3.02 -5.49 -11.39
N PRO A 92 -3.36 -6.63 -12.03
CA PRO A 92 -3.18 -6.71 -13.49
C PRO A 92 -4.26 -6.01 -14.29
N ASP A 93 -5.45 -5.81 -13.74
CA ASP A 93 -6.56 -5.29 -14.54
C ASP A 93 -6.68 -3.78 -14.42
N LEU A 94 -6.99 -3.17 -15.54
CA LEU A 94 -7.08 -1.73 -15.62
C LEU A 94 -8.22 -1.17 -14.77
N ALA A 95 -9.33 -1.89 -14.71
CA ALA A 95 -10.50 -1.39 -13.97
C ALA A 95 -10.20 -1.26 -12.48
N SER A 96 -9.53 -2.25 -11.90
CA SER A 96 -9.16 -2.19 -10.48
C SER A 96 -8.21 -1.03 -10.20
N ASN A 97 -7.26 -0.82 -11.10
CA ASN A 97 -6.32 0.27 -10.92
C ASN A 97 -6.98 1.63 -11.05
N ARG A 98 -7.96 1.75 -11.96
CA ARG A 98 -8.71 3.00 -12.07
C ARG A 98 -9.53 3.28 -10.83
N LEU A 99 -10.14 2.26 -10.26
CA LEU A 99 -10.90 2.42 -9.02
C LEU A 99 -9.99 2.85 -7.88
N LEU A 100 -8.81 2.26 -7.80
CA LEU A 100 -7.83 2.65 -6.79
C LEU A 100 -7.41 4.10 -6.96
N LEU A 101 -7.07 4.50 -8.17
CA LEU A 101 -6.67 5.88 -8.43
C LEU A 101 -7.78 6.86 -8.10
N HIS A 102 -9.01 6.50 -8.44
CA HIS A 102 -10.15 7.35 -8.12
C HIS A 102 -10.30 7.52 -6.61
N ALA A 103 -10.20 6.42 -5.87
CA ALA A 103 -10.34 6.45 -4.42
C ALA A 103 -9.24 7.29 -3.78
N LEU A 104 -8.01 7.18 -4.27
CA LEU A 104 -6.91 7.96 -3.74
C LEU A 104 -7.08 9.45 -4.05
N THR A 105 -7.54 9.76 -5.26
CA THR A 105 -7.78 11.15 -5.67
C THR A 105 -8.87 11.78 -4.82
N GLU A 106 -9.92 11.02 -4.51
CA GLU A 106 -11.00 11.50 -3.66
C GLU A 106 -10.52 11.88 -2.27
N ARG A 107 -9.42 11.29 -1.84
CA ARG A 107 -8.84 11.59 -0.52
C ARG A 107 -7.80 12.68 -0.58
N GLY A 108 -7.62 13.30 -1.74
CA GLY A 108 -6.71 14.43 -1.86
C GLY A 108 -5.27 14.08 -2.20
N TYR A 109 -5.02 12.86 -2.67
CA TYR A 109 -3.68 12.48 -3.10
C TYR A 109 -3.53 12.75 -4.59
N SER A 110 -2.40 13.34 -4.98
CA SER A 110 -2.15 13.67 -6.38
C SER A 110 -1.10 12.74 -6.97
N TYR A 111 -1.20 12.54 -8.26
CA TYR A 111 -0.40 11.58 -8.98
C TYR A 111 0.16 12.16 -10.24
#